data_f53b72715dd45cc9b05b7e4f3df20960
#
_entry.id   f53b72715dd45cc9b05b7e4f3df20960
#
_cell.length_a   1.000
_cell.length_b   1.000
_cell.length_c   1.000
_cell.angle_alpha   90.00
_cell.angle_beta   90.00
_cell.angle_gamma   90.00
#
_symmetry.space_group_name_H-M   'P 1'
#
loop_
_entity.id
_entity.type
_entity.pdbx_description
1 polymer ?
#
loop_
_entity_poly.entity_id
_entity_poly.type
_entity_poly.pdbx_seq_one_letter_code
_entity_poly.pdbx_strand_id
1 'polypeptide(L)'
;KVQNSAGEYAELDSGPVSEALAGATTDVKGQDIKVKIDFTAVKGDAYPITAVSYEIVCSKGKDAAKAKLLKSFLAYAVGDGQKSAEDAGYAPLPDSLAGQVATAVTALS
;
A
#
# COMPACT_ATOMS: atom_id res chain seq x y z
N LYS A 1 -15.09 -1.68 17.02
CA LYS A 1 -15.50 -2.55 15.91
C LYS A 1 -16.44 -1.80 14.97
N VAL A 2 -16.31 -2.02 13.67
CA VAL A 2 -17.18 -1.43 12.64
C VAL A 2 -17.74 -2.56 11.79
N GLN A 3 -19.05 -2.53 11.52
CA GLN A 3 -19.67 -3.51 10.66
C GLN A 3 -19.30 -3.25 9.19
N ASN A 4 -18.85 -4.29 8.51
CA ASN A 4 -18.53 -4.23 7.08
C ASN A 4 -19.71 -4.68 6.20
N SER A 5 -19.56 -4.64 4.90
CA SER A 5 -20.62 -5.03 3.95
C SER A 5 -20.96 -6.52 3.95
N ALA A 6 -20.11 -7.36 4.53
CA ALA A 6 -20.41 -8.79 4.75
C ALA A 6 -21.28 -9.03 6.00
N GLY A 7 -21.53 -7.97 6.82
CA GLY A 7 -22.26 -8.06 8.08
C GLY A 7 -21.38 -8.39 9.30
N GLU A 8 -20.07 -8.57 9.11
CA GLU A 8 -19.13 -8.88 10.16
C GLU A 8 -18.64 -7.61 10.88
N TYR A 9 -18.31 -7.72 12.17
CA TYR A 9 -17.79 -6.62 12.98
C TYR A 9 -16.27 -6.68 13.06
N ALA A 10 -15.60 -6.00 12.15
CA ALA A 10 -14.15 -5.91 12.08
C ALA A 10 -13.56 -5.01 13.18
N GLU A 11 -12.42 -5.40 13.72
CA GLU A 11 -11.60 -4.57 14.61
C GLU A 11 -10.62 -3.71 13.81
N LEU A 12 -10.23 -2.58 14.39
CA LEU A 12 -9.14 -1.78 13.82
C LEU A 12 -7.82 -2.44 14.24
N ASP A 13 -7.32 -3.29 13.36
CA ASP A 13 -6.06 -3.99 13.52
C ASP A 13 -5.39 -4.13 12.15
N SER A 14 -4.09 -4.38 12.12
CA SER A 14 -3.29 -4.48 10.90
C SER A 14 -3.77 -5.60 9.98
N GLY A 15 -4.18 -6.75 10.52
CA GLY A 15 -4.71 -7.89 9.77
C GLY A 15 -5.95 -7.52 8.95
N PRO A 16 -7.07 -7.12 9.59
CA PRO A 16 -8.30 -6.70 8.92
C PRO A 16 -8.11 -5.52 7.94
N VAL A 17 -7.19 -4.59 8.23
CA VAL A 17 -6.86 -3.50 7.29
C VAL A 17 -6.11 -4.01 6.07
N SER A 18 -5.11 -4.89 6.26
CA SER A 18 -4.38 -5.52 5.14
C SER A 18 -5.29 -6.39 4.27
N GLU A 19 -6.27 -7.07 4.86
CA GLU A 19 -7.26 -7.87 4.13
C GLU A 19 -8.16 -7.00 3.24
N ALA A 20 -8.57 -5.81 3.73
CA ALA A 20 -9.31 -4.85 2.91
C ALA A 20 -8.51 -4.40 1.69
N LEU A 21 -7.20 -4.21 1.83
CA LEU A 21 -6.29 -3.86 0.74
C LEU A 21 -6.02 -5.04 -0.20
N ALA A 22 -5.93 -6.26 0.32
CA ALA A 22 -5.74 -7.46 -0.51
C ALA A 22 -6.91 -7.70 -1.47
N GLY A 23 -8.12 -7.28 -1.10
CA GLY A 23 -9.31 -7.30 -1.94
C GLY A 23 -9.44 -6.11 -2.91
N ALA A 24 -8.55 -5.13 -2.83
CA ALA A 24 -8.60 -3.94 -3.68
C ALA A 24 -8.16 -4.24 -5.12
N THR A 25 -8.69 -3.47 -6.05
CA THR A 25 -8.21 -3.47 -7.44
C THR A 25 -7.13 -2.42 -7.64
N THR A 26 -6.14 -2.73 -8.47
CA THR A 26 -5.09 -1.78 -8.85
C THR A 26 -5.22 -1.38 -10.31
N ASP A 27 -5.20 -0.08 -10.60
CA ASP A 27 -5.06 0.47 -11.94
C ASP A 27 -3.61 0.92 -12.10
N VAL A 28 -2.86 0.22 -12.96
CA VAL A 28 -1.43 0.48 -13.19
C VAL A 28 -1.25 1.07 -14.56
N LYS A 29 -0.73 2.31 -14.63
CA LYS A 29 -0.39 3.01 -15.87
C LYS A 29 1.09 3.39 -15.87
N GLY A 30 1.91 2.55 -16.48
CA GLY A 30 3.37 2.68 -16.40
C GLY A 30 3.86 2.45 -14.98
N GLN A 31 4.34 3.50 -14.31
CA GLN A 31 4.81 3.48 -12.93
C GLN A 31 3.79 4.07 -11.94
N ASP A 32 2.66 4.56 -12.44
CA ASP A 32 1.58 5.10 -11.62
C ASP A 32 0.66 3.96 -11.17
N ILE A 33 0.55 3.77 -9.87
CA ILE A 33 -0.26 2.72 -9.26
C ILE A 33 -1.37 3.38 -8.46
N LYS A 34 -2.62 3.11 -8.84
CA LYS A 34 -3.81 3.58 -8.11
C LYS A 34 -4.53 2.39 -7.50
N VAL A 35 -4.76 2.45 -6.21
CA VAL A 35 -5.50 1.43 -5.47
C VAL A 35 -6.96 1.88 -5.36
N LYS A 36 -7.88 1.01 -5.74
CA LYS A 36 -9.31 1.22 -5.60
C LYS A 36 -9.89 0.16 -4.68
N ILE A 37 -10.35 0.57 -3.51
CA ILE A 37 -11.01 -0.30 -2.54
C ILE A 37 -12.52 -0.25 -2.82
N ASP A 38 -13.14 -1.41 -2.98
CA ASP A 38 -14.59 -1.53 -3.05
C ASP A 38 -15.15 -1.83 -1.66
N PHE A 39 -15.53 -0.79 -0.95
CA PHE A 39 -16.07 -0.89 0.40
C PHE A 39 -17.46 -1.56 0.47
N THR A 40 -18.11 -1.76 -0.68
CA THR A 40 -19.41 -2.46 -0.78
C THR A 40 -19.25 -3.96 -1.00
N ALA A 41 -18.06 -4.42 -1.36
CA ALA A 41 -17.72 -5.81 -1.65
C ALA A 41 -16.68 -6.39 -0.67
N VAL A 42 -16.50 -5.77 0.49
CA VAL A 42 -15.60 -6.22 1.55
C VAL A 42 -16.03 -7.59 2.07
N LYS A 43 -15.08 -8.52 2.17
CA LYS A 43 -15.30 -9.91 2.60
C LYS A 43 -14.63 -10.18 3.94
N GLY A 44 -15.07 -11.28 4.57
CA GLY A 44 -14.48 -11.73 5.83
C GLY A 44 -14.58 -10.68 6.92
N ASP A 45 -13.53 -10.53 7.70
CA ASP A 45 -13.40 -9.55 8.78
C ASP A 45 -12.64 -8.29 8.38
N ALA A 46 -12.46 -8.04 7.06
CA ALA A 46 -11.76 -6.88 6.55
C ALA A 46 -12.36 -5.56 7.06
N TYR A 47 -11.47 -4.64 7.50
CA TYR A 47 -11.87 -3.38 8.11
C TYR A 47 -12.36 -2.37 7.06
N PRO A 48 -13.60 -1.85 7.17
CA PRO A 48 -14.24 -1.11 6.09
C PRO A 48 -13.80 0.36 5.97
N ILE A 49 -13.07 0.91 6.95
CA ILE A 49 -12.60 2.30 6.93
C ILE A 49 -11.09 2.31 6.77
N THR A 50 -10.63 2.10 5.54
CA THR A 50 -9.22 2.01 5.18
C THR A 50 -8.85 3.05 4.14
N ALA A 51 -7.68 3.64 4.26
CA ALA A 51 -7.11 4.55 3.28
C ALA A 51 -5.67 4.14 2.95
N VAL A 52 -5.23 4.44 1.73
CA VAL A 52 -3.85 4.21 1.28
C VAL A 52 -3.10 5.52 1.25
N SER A 53 -1.93 5.57 1.87
CA SER A 53 -0.99 6.68 1.71
C SER A 53 -0.18 6.51 0.43
N TYR A 54 -0.05 7.57 -0.35
CA TYR A 54 0.68 7.58 -1.61
C TYR A 54 1.95 8.42 -1.51
N GLU A 55 3.03 7.88 -2.04
CA GLU A 55 4.25 8.64 -2.32
C GLU A 55 4.26 9.08 -3.79
N ILE A 56 4.25 10.38 -4.01
CA ILE A 56 4.23 10.96 -5.36
C ILE A 56 5.63 11.48 -5.69
N VAL A 57 6.29 10.84 -6.63
CA VAL A 57 7.66 11.15 -7.01
C VAL A 57 7.81 11.27 -8.53
N CYS A 58 8.85 11.98 -9.00
CA CYS A 58 9.17 12.01 -10.41
C CYS A 58 9.77 10.67 -10.85
N SER A 59 9.27 10.09 -11.94
CA SER A 59 9.81 8.85 -12.51
C SER A 59 11.23 8.99 -13.04
N LYS A 60 11.62 10.23 -13.41
CA LYS A 60 12.96 10.57 -13.85
C LYS A 60 13.46 11.82 -13.12
N GLY A 61 14.51 11.66 -12.34
CA GLY A 61 15.15 12.75 -11.60
C GLY A 61 16.08 13.59 -12.48
N LYS A 62 16.18 14.90 -12.20
CA LYS A 62 17.16 15.78 -12.83
C LYS A 62 18.56 15.62 -12.23
N ASP A 63 18.64 15.18 -10.98
CA ASP A 63 19.87 14.96 -10.21
C ASP A 63 20.01 13.48 -9.91
N ALA A 64 21.02 12.84 -10.49
CA ALA A 64 21.24 11.40 -10.38
C ALA A 64 21.53 10.94 -8.92
N ALA A 65 22.21 11.77 -8.13
CA ALA A 65 22.51 11.44 -6.73
C ALA A 65 21.22 11.43 -5.88
N LYS A 66 20.38 12.44 -6.07
CA LYS A 66 19.07 12.52 -5.40
C LYS A 66 18.12 11.42 -5.86
N ALA A 67 18.10 11.10 -7.16
CA ALA A 67 17.29 10.00 -7.69
C ALA A 67 17.69 8.65 -7.08
N LYS A 68 19.01 8.40 -6.94
CA LYS A 68 19.54 7.20 -6.29
C LYS A 68 19.14 7.13 -4.82
N LEU A 69 19.24 8.24 -4.08
CA LEU A 69 18.85 8.30 -2.67
C LEU A 69 17.36 8.06 -2.49
N LEU A 70 16.52 8.71 -3.30
CA LEU A 70 15.07 8.52 -3.29
C LEU A 70 14.70 7.06 -3.57
N LYS A 71 15.31 6.46 -4.60
CA LYS A 71 15.09 5.06 -4.94
C LYS A 71 15.46 4.11 -3.79
N SER A 72 16.59 4.37 -3.12
CA SER A 72 17.01 3.58 -1.94
C SER A 72 16.03 3.72 -0.78
N PHE A 73 15.56 4.93 -0.50
CA PHE A 73 14.55 5.19 0.53
C PHE A 73 13.24 4.46 0.24
N LEU A 74 12.71 4.59 -0.98
CA LEU A 74 11.45 3.94 -1.36
C LEU A 74 11.59 2.42 -1.38
N ALA A 75 12.72 1.87 -1.83
CA ALA A 75 12.97 0.43 -1.75
C ALA A 75 12.97 -0.09 -0.31
N TYR A 76 13.57 0.66 0.62
CA TYR A 76 13.48 0.34 2.05
C TYR A 76 12.04 0.44 2.56
N ALA A 77 11.33 1.53 2.23
CA ALA A 77 9.96 1.77 2.72
C ALA A 77 8.97 0.67 2.29
N VAL A 78 9.09 0.13 1.08
CA VAL A 78 8.20 -0.95 0.60
C VAL A 78 8.72 -2.36 0.92
N GLY A 79 9.94 -2.48 1.40
CA GLY A 79 10.58 -3.73 1.81
C GLY A 79 10.69 -3.85 3.33
N ASP A 80 11.92 -3.78 3.84
CA ASP A 80 12.19 -3.96 5.27
C ASP A 80 11.48 -2.94 6.17
N GLY A 81 11.22 -1.73 5.69
CA GLY A 81 10.50 -0.69 6.42
C GLY A 81 9.06 -1.09 6.78
N GLN A 82 8.44 -2.00 6.04
CA GLN A 82 7.10 -2.50 6.36
C GLN A 82 7.03 -3.23 7.71
N LYS A 83 8.15 -3.80 8.18
CA LYS A 83 8.24 -4.46 9.49
C LYS A 83 8.01 -3.51 10.66
N SER A 84 8.26 -2.22 10.45
CA SER A 84 8.03 -1.17 11.46
C SER A 84 6.71 -0.41 11.26
N ALA A 85 5.90 -0.78 10.28
CA ALA A 85 4.66 -0.08 9.96
C ALA A 85 3.67 -0.12 11.13
N GLU A 86 3.52 -1.27 11.78
CA GLU A 86 2.60 -1.45 12.90
C GLU A 86 2.99 -0.60 14.11
N ASP A 87 4.28 -0.53 14.44
CA ASP A 87 4.80 0.31 15.52
C ASP A 87 4.56 1.81 15.25
N ALA A 88 4.50 2.19 13.97
CA ALA A 88 4.19 3.54 13.52
C ALA A 88 2.67 3.81 13.37
N GLY A 89 1.81 2.82 13.67
CA GLY A 89 0.35 2.94 13.58
C GLY A 89 -0.23 2.74 12.18
N TYR A 90 0.52 2.08 11.29
CA TYR A 90 0.09 1.73 9.92
C TYR A 90 -0.03 0.22 9.76
N ALA A 91 -0.96 -0.23 8.92
CA ALA A 91 -0.96 -1.61 8.47
C ALA A 91 0.08 -1.80 7.34
N PRO A 92 0.83 -2.91 7.34
CA PRO A 92 1.75 -3.20 6.25
C PRO A 92 1.00 -3.47 4.95
N LEU A 93 1.67 -3.23 3.83
CA LEU A 93 1.11 -3.53 2.50
C LEU A 93 0.99 -5.06 2.31
N PRO A 94 -0.11 -5.55 1.72
CA PRO A 94 -0.17 -6.93 1.27
C PRO A 94 0.96 -7.23 0.25
N ASP A 95 1.51 -8.45 0.27
CA ASP A 95 2.64 -8.85 -0.57
C ASP A 95 2.43 -8.57 -2.06
N SER A 96 1.19 -8.77 -2.55
CA SER A 96 0.85 -8.51 -3.95
C SER A 96 0.98 -7.04 -4.33
N LEU A 97 0.58 -6.13 -3.45
CA LEU A 97 0.70 -4.69 -3.66
C LEU A 97 2.14 -4.22 -3.45
N ALA A 98 2.81 -4.71 -2.42
CA ALA A 98 4.23 -4.42 -2.15
C ALA A 98 5.12 -4.80 -3.36
N GLY A 99 4.87 -5.95 -4.00
CA GLY A 99 5.57 -6.38 -5.20
C GLY A 99 5.36 -5.46 -6.41
N GLN A 100 4.13 -4.96 -6.61
CA GLN A 100 3.85 -3.98 -7.67
C GLN A 100 4.58 -2.65 -7.43
N VAL A 101 4.55 -2.15 -6.19
CA VAL A 101 5.23 -0.91 -5.81
C VAL A 101 6.75 -1.07 -5.93
N ALA A 102 7.32 -2.18 -5.49
CA ALA A 102 8.75 -2.47 -5.63
C ALA A 102 9.19 -2.48 -7.11
N THR A 103 8.36 -3.01 -8.01
CA THR A 103 8.60 -2.97 -9.46
C THR A 103 8.62 -1.53 -9.98
N ALA A 104 7.66 -0.69 -9.59
CA ALA A 104 7.62 0.72 -9.97
C ALA A 104 8.84 1.49 -9.43
N VAL A 105 9.24 1.25 -8.19
CA VAL A 105 10.45 1.85 -7.58
C VAL A 105 11.71 1.45 -8.33
N THR A 106 11.82 0.20 -8.77
CA THR A 106 12.98 -0.28 -9.55
C THR A 106 13.13 0.47 -10.87
N ALA A 107 12.04 0.91 -11.48
CA ALA A 107 12.02 1.63 -12.75
C ALA A 107 12.34 3.13 -12.61
N LEU A 108 12.45 3.69 -11.41
CA LEU A 108 12.88 5.09 -11.20
C LEU A 108 14.33 5.32 -11.62
N SER A 109 14.61 6.43 -12.24
CA SER A 109 15.94 6.79 -12.77
C SER A 109 16.28 8.29 -12.59
#